data_18fd7e016d61dde378abc7a4c3fd591b
#
_entry.id   18fd7e016d61dde378abc7a4c3fd591b
#
_cell.length_a   1.000
_cell.length_b   1.000
_cell.length_c   1.000
_cell.angle_alpha   90.00
_cell.angle_beta   90.00
_cell.angle_gamma   90.00
#
_symmetry.space_group_name_H-M   'P 1'
#
loop_
_entity.id
_entity.type
_entity.pdbx_description
1 polymer ?
#
loop_
_entity_poly.entity_id
_entity_poly.type
_entity_poly.pdbx_seq_one_letter_code
_entity_poly.pdbx_strand_id
1 'polypeptide(L)'
;PTILDFGTEEQKKRFIPAALKGEELWVQFLSEPTGGSDLAGALTRADRRGDVFVLNGSKIWSTYAWKSDYALCVARTDWDVPKHEGLSVLMVKVHQPGITITQIKHVDGTDDFCQEFFDDVAVPADHVLGQVDDGWNVASRLLLHEREAMSGSSPYAMAPRTAAHESDQVSAAALAQDSGGTTDPRVRQLIGEARVLTRVHTALVGRIATSIRTGRLPAAAGSIPRLSNGMMRVRLASIALELAGDRAVAWNEDDPTGDLGVAYLGRQGPCIGGGTTEITRNIISERVLGMPREPAEDRNRPFRDVRTNAAVTRPKS
;
A
#
# COMPACT_ATOMS: atom_id res chain seq x y z
N PRO A 1 -7.12 11.20 -8.51
CA PRO A 1 -7.30 10.61 -9.87
C PRO A 1 -8.48 9.65 -9.93
N THR A 2 -8.70 8.78 -8.95
CA THR A 2 -9.80 7.80 -8.97
C THR A 2 -11.18 8.47 -9.03
N ILE A 3 -11.39 9.58 -8.30
CA ILE A 3 -12.63 10.38 -8.40
C ILE A 3 -12.75 11.00 -9.81
N LEU A 4 -11.64 11.40 -10.43
CA LEU A 4 -11.65 11.93 -11.80
C LEU A 4 -12.11 10.85 -12.81
N ASP A 5 -11.70 9.60 -12.61
CA ASP A 5 -12.04 8.50 -13.51
C ASP A 5 -13.50 8.03 -13.34
N PHE A 6 -14.01 7.93 -12.10
CA PHE A 6 -15.27 7.26 -11.79
C PHE A 6 -16.35 8.15 -11.17
N GLY A 7 -16.00 9.36 -10.73
CA GLY A 7 -16.94 10.27 -10.08
C GLY A 7 -17.95 10.85 -11.05
N THR A 8 -19.14 11.17 -10.54
CA THR A 8 -20.11 12.03 -11.23
C THR A 8 -19.54 13.45 -11.37
N GLU A 9 -20.13 14.25 -12.23
CA GLU A 9 -19.68 15.64 -12.39
C GLU A 9 -19.86 16.46 -11.10
N GLU A 10 -20.88 16.16 -10.31
CA GLU A 10 -21.12 16.75 -8.99
C GLU A 10 -20.02 16.34 -8.00
N GLN A 11 -19.69 15.06 -7.94
CA GLN A 11 -18.61 14.53 -7.09
C GLN A 11 -17.26 15.14 -7.48
N LYS A 12 -16.95 15.21 -8.78
CA LYS A 12 -15.70 15.82 -9.27
C LYS A 12 -15.61 17.29 -8.87
N LYS A 13 -16.67 18.07 -9.08
CA LYS A 13 -16.73 19.50 -8.73
C LYS A 13 -16.63 19.72 -7.23
N ARG A 14 -17.22 18.84 -6.43
CA ARG A 14 -17.22 18.94 -4.97
C ARG A 14 -15.86 18.59 -4.36
N PHE A 15 -15.28 17.47 -4.73
CA PHE A 15 -14.16 16.88 -3.99
C PHE A 15 -12.79 17.18 -4.58
N ILE A 16 -12.64 17.26 -5.92
CA ILE A 16 -11.32 17.41 -6.53
C ILE A 16 -10.67 18.76 -6.19
N PRO A 17 -11.36 19.92 -6.28
CA PRO A 17 -10.73 21.20 -5.98
C PRO A 17 -10.25 21.32 -4.53
N ALA A 18 -11.02 20.82 -3.55
CA ALA A 18 -10.66 20.85 -2.14
C ALA A 18 -9.42 19.97 -1.86
N ALA A 19 -9.38 18.78 -2.47
CA ALA A 19 -8.22 17.88 -2.36
C ALA A 19 -6.95 18.48 -2.98
N LEU A 20 -7.05 19.12 -4.15
CA LEU A 20 -5.90 19.76 -4.82
C LEU A 20 -5.35 20.97 -4.06
N LYS A 21 -6.18 21.68 -3.32
CA LYS A 21 -5.76 22.79 -2.46
C LYS A 21 -5.25 22.35 -1.09
N GLY A 22 -5.39 21.07 -0.74
CA GLY A 22 -5.09 20.55 0.59
C GLY A 22 -6.09 21.00 1.65
N GLU A 23 -7.28 21.44 1.25
CA GLU A 23 -8.39 21.81 2.15
C GLU A 23 -9.08 20.55 2.72
N GLU A 24 -9.03 19.44 1.99
CA GLU A 24 -9.54 18.13 2.40
C GLU A 24 -8.49 17.06 2.14
N LEU A 25 -8.13 16.32 3.17
CA LEU A 25 -7.19 15.21 3.10
C LEU A 25 -7.94 13.88 2.91
N TRP A 26 -7.39 13.04 2.05
CA TRP A 26 -8.01 11.76 1.67
C TRP A 26 -7.12 10.59 2.05
N VAL A 27 -7.76 9.55 2.57
CA VAL A 27 -7.11 8.29 2.93
C VAL A 27 -7.78 7.11 2.22
N GLN A 28 -7.11 5.96 2.22
CA GLN A 28 -7.64 4.69 1.68
C GLN A 28 -8.01 3.76 2.83
N PHE A 29 -9.26 3.30 2.86
CA PHE A 29 -9.77 2.26 3.75
C PHE A 29 -9.92 0.96 2.97
N LEU A 30 -8.82 0.24 2.78
CA LEU A 30 -8.75 -0.95 1.93
C LEU A 30 -8.60 -2.22 2.76
N SER A 31 -7.43 -2.41 3.39
CA SER A 31 -7.08 -3.60 4.14
C SER A 31 -7.94 -3.79 5.38
N GLU A 32 -8.16 -5.04 5.75
CA GLU A 32 -8.88 -5.45 6.96
C GLU A 32 -7.98 -6.30 7.85
N PRO A 33 -8.26 -6.42 9.16
CA PRO A 33 -7.49 -7.30 10.06
C PRO A 33 -7.43 -8.75 9.57
N THR A 34 -8.40 -9.17 8.77
CA THR A 34 -8.50 -10.51 8.19
C THR A 34 -7.71 -10.69 6.90
N GLY A 35 -7.32 -9.61 6.22
CA GLY A 35 -6.53 -9.70 5.00
C GLY A 35 -6.33 -8.38 4.27
N GLY A 36 -5.11 -8.18 3.73
CA GLY A 36 -4.76 -7.07 2.85
C GLY A 36 -4.55 -7.52 1.41
N SER A 37 -3.80 -8.62 1.19
CA SER A 37 -3.51 -9.14 -0.16
C SER A 37 -4.74 -9.66 -0.90
N ASP A 38 -5.73 -10.21 -0.20
CA ASP A 38 -7.03 -10.56 -0.73
C ASP A 38 -8.04 -9.43 -0.49
N LEU A 39 -7.83 -8.28 -1.11
CA LEU A 39 -8.74 -7.13 -0.99
C LEU A 39 -10.17 -7.48 -1.41
N ALA A 40 -10.32 -8.36 -2.41
CA ALA A 40 -11.64 -8.84 -2.82
C ALA A 40 -12.35 -9.68 -1.75
N GLY A 41 -11.62 -10.16 -0.75
CA GLY A 41 -12.15 -10.84 0.43
C GLY A 41 -12.64 -9.91 1.54
N ALA A 42 -12.82 -8.61 1.26
CA ALA A 42 -13.26 -7.63 2.26
C ALA A 42 -14.61 -8.03 2.91
N LEU A 43 -14.64 -7.91 4.23
CA LEU A 43 -15.78 -8.26 5.11
C LEU A 43 -16.51 -7.03 5.64
N THR A 44 -15.94 -5.83 5.54
CA THR A 44 -16.65 -4.59 5.87
C THR A 44 -17.91 -4.52 5.04
N ARG A 45 -19.05 -4.51 5.73
CA ARG A 45 -20.37 -4.60 5.14
C ARG A 45 -20.96 -3.22 4.90
N ALA A 46 -21.65 -3.03 3.78
CA ALA A 46 -22.39 -1.82 3.45
C ALA A 46 -23.80 -2.18 3.01
N ASP A 47 -24.75 -2.11 3.94
CA ASP A 47 -26.17 -2.41 3.68
C ASP A 47 -26.91 -1.17 3.22
N ARG A 48 -27.59 -1.24 2.09
CA ARG A 48 -28.42 -0.12 1.63
C ARG A 48 -29.70 0.01 2.45
N ARG A 49 -29.92 1.21 3.00
CA ARG A 49 -31.14 1.57 3.74
C ARG A 49 -31.68 2.90 3.18
N GLY A 50 -32.57 2.81 2.20
CA GLY A 50 -33.06 4.00 1.50
C GLY A 50 -31.97 4.76 0.76
N ASP A 51 -31.74 6.00 1.16
CA ASP A 51 -30.75 6.91 0.55
C ASP A 51 -29.36 6.87 1.21
N VAL A 52 -29.13 5.89 2.09
CA VAL A 52 -27.82 5.70 2.74
C VAL A 52 -27.35 4.25 2.63
N PHE A 53 -26.04 4.07 2.71
CA PHE A 53 -25.40 2.79 3.03
C PHE A 53 -24.98 2.82 4.50
N VAL A 54 -25.25 1.75 5.22
CA VAL A 54 -24.85 1.58 6.62
C VAL A 54 -23.64 0.65 6.66
N LEU A 55 -22.47 1.20 7.07
CA LEU A 55 -21.22 0.46 7.16
C LEU A 55 -21.05 -0.16 8.54
N ASN A 56 -20.64 -1.42 8.54
CA ASN A 56 -20.21 -2.16 9.72
C ASN A 56 -18.96 -2.99 9.40
N GLY A 57 -17.96 -2.93 10.28
CA GLY A 57 -16.71 -3.66 10.08
C GLY A 57 -15.49 -2.94 10.60
N SER A 58 -14.34 -3.21 10.00
CA SER A 58 -13.08 -2.62 10.43
C SER A 58 -12.08 -2.56 9.28
N LYS A 59 -11.32 -1.47 9.22
CA LYS A 59 -10.17 -1.31 8.32
C LYS A 59 -8.89 -1.14 9.12
N ILE A 60 -7.74 -1.37 8.48
CA ILE A 60 -6.44 -1.31 9.16
C ILE A 60 -5.32 -0.90 8.20
N TRP A 61 -4.24 -0.38 8.74
CA TRP A 61 -3.05 0.09 8.02
C TRP A 61 -3.28 1.34 7.18
N SER A 62 -4.26 2.14 7.53
CA SER A 62 -4.54 3.42 6.88
C SER A 62 -3.60 4.49 7.41
N THR A 63 -2.80 5.09 6.53
CA THR A 63 -1.82 6.10 6.93
C THR A 63 -2.50 7.44 7.23
N TYR A 64 -2.28 8.00 8.41
CA TYR A 64 -2.81 9.29 8.87
C TYR A 64 -4.34 9.42 8.81
N ALA A 65 -5.08 8.32 8.97
CA ALA A 65 -6.55 8.37 8.95
C ALA A 65 -7.13 9.37 9.96
N TRP A 66 -6.50 9.51 11.13
CA TRP A 66 -6.91 10.45 12.17
C TRP A 66 -6.77 11.94 11.80
N LYS A 67 -6.02 12.26 10.73
CA LYS A 67 -5.89 13.62 10.16
C LYS A 67 -6.70 13.81 8.90
N SER A 68 -7.29 12.76 8.35
CA SER A 68 -7.96 12.78 7.05
C SER A 68 -9.43 13.17 7.19
N ASP A 69 -9.96 13.87 6.20
CA ASP A 69 -11.36 14.29 6.15
C ASP A 69 -12.25 13.24 5.51
N TYR A 70 -11.78 12.62 4.45
CA TYR A 70 -12.49 11.61 3.68
C TYR A 70 -11.64 10.38 3.41
N ALA A 71 -12.32 9.25 3.22
CA ALA A 71 -11.71 7.99 2.81
C ALA A 71 -12.39 7.40 1.59
N LEU A 72 -11.59 6.75 0.71
CA LEU A 72 -12.13 5.78 -0.24
C LEU A 72 -12.16 4.41 0.43
N CYS A 73 -13.36 3.96 0.77
CA CYS A 73 -13.60 2.72 1.51
C CYS A 73 -14.14 1.62 0.59
N VAL A 74 -13.42 0.51 0.49
CA VAL A 74 -13.92 -0.71 -0.16
C VAL A 74 -14.79 -1.47 0.83
N ALA A 75 -16.05 -1.71 0.47
CA ALA A 75 -16.98 -2.46 1.31
C ALA A 75 -17.82 -3.46 0.50
N ARG A 76 -18.35 -4.47 1.17
CA ARG A 76 -19.21 -5.51 0.59
C ARG A 76 -20.65 -5.05 0.57
N THR A 77 -21.23 -4.93 -0.63
CA THR A 77 -22.64 -4.56 -0.86
C THR A 77 -23.50 -5.75 -1.27
N ASP A 78 -22.91 -6.76 -1.93
CA ASP A 78 -23.59 -8.01 -2.26
C ASP A 78 -22.77 -9.22 -1.83
N TRP A 79 -23.41 -10.14 -1.10
CA TRP A 79 -22.80 -11.37 -0.58
C TRP A 79 -23.15 -12.61 -1.41
N ASP A 80 -24.10 -12.49 -2.35
CA ASP A 80 -24.68 -13.59 -3.12
C ASP A 80 -24.01 -13.82 -4.46
N VAL A 81 -23.05 -12.97 -4.79
CA VAL A 81 -22.25 -13.02 -6.02
C VAL A 81 -20.79 -13.38 -5.70
N PRO A 82 -19.97 -13.73 -6.71
CA PRO A 82 -18.54 -13.95 -6.53
C PRO A 82 -17.84 -12.76 -5.89
N LYS A 83 -16.77 -13.00 -5.14
CA LYS A 83 -16.12 -12.01 -4.26
C LYS A 83 -15.71 -10.69 -4.95
N HIS A 84 -15.43 -10.71 -6.25
CA HIS A 84 -15.05 -9.52 -7.01
C HIS A 84 -16.24 -8.69 -7.51
N GLU A 85 -17.44 -9.27 -7.52
CA GLU A 85 -18.64 -8.67 -8.14
C GLU A 85 -19.55 -7.96 -7.13
N GLY A 86 -19.39 -8.21 -5.86
CA GLY A 86 -20.25 -7.66 -4.79
C GLY A 86 -19.58 -6.59 -3.94
N LEU A 87 -18.63 -5.83 -4.47
CA LEU A 87 -17.93 -4.76 -3.78
C LEU A 87 -18.35 -3.40 -4.32
N SER A 88 -18.37 -2.40 -3.44
CA SER A 88 -18.52 -1.00 -3.80
C SER A 88 -17.41 -0.17 -3.16
N VAL A 89 -17.10 0.98 -3.76
CA VAL A 89 -16.22 1.98 -3.16
C VAL A 89 -17.06 3.16 -2.71
N LEU A 90 -16.98 3.48 -1.42
CA LEU A 90 -17.71 4.59 -0.81
C LEU A 90 -16.75 5.71 -0.39
N MET A 91 -17.17 6.94 -0.63
CA MET A 91 -16.50 8.14 -0.11
C MET A 91 -17.02 8.42 1.29
N VAL A 92 -16.27 8.00 2.30
CA VAL A 92 -16.67 8.04 3.71
C VAL A 92 -16.08 9.28 4.38
N LYS A 93 -16.90 10.10 5.04
CA LYS A 93 -16.39 11.16 5.91
C LYS A 93 -15.76 10.51 7.14
N VAL A 94 -14.48 10.79 7.40
CA VAL A 94 -13.71 10.07 8.42
C VAL A 94 -14.18 10.42 9.83
N HIS A 95 -14.41 11.69 10.10
CA HIS A 95 -14.85 12.17 11.41
C HIS A 95 -16.38 12.31 11.43
N GLN A 96 -17.07 11.22 11.76
CA GLN A 96 -18.53 11.18 11.92
C GLN A 96 -18.92 10.14 12.97
N PRO A 97 -20.18 10.18 13.49
CA PRO A 97 -20.67 9.18 14.44
C PRO A 97 -20.52 7.74 13.89
N GLY A 98 -20.16 6.81 14.77
CA GLY A 98 -19.98 5.40 14.45
C GLY A 98 -18.57 5.04 13.97
N ILE A 99 -17.67 6.02 13.74
CA ILE A 99 -16.26 5.72 13.39
C ILE A 99 -15.39 5.94 14.62
N THR A 100 -14.62 4.90 14.97
CA THR A 100 -13.56 4.97 15.96
C THR A 100 -12.22 4.71 15.27
N ILE A 101 -11.24 5.58 15.50
CA ILE A 101 -9.88 5.47 14.93
C ILE A 101 -8.89 5.26 16.06
N THR A 102 -8.06 4.24 15.92
CA THR A 102 -6.97 3.93 16.86
C THR A 102 -5.65 3.92 16.11
N GLN A 103 -4.70 4.72 16.57
CA GLN A 103 -3.33 4.72 16.02
C GLN A 103 -2.60 3.44 16.44
N ILE A 104 -1.81 2.89 15.53
CA ILE A 104 -1.03 1.67 15.73
C ILE A 104 0.41 2.07 15.99
N LYS A 105 0.91 1.72 17.18
CA LYS A 105 2.31 1.95 17.52
C LYS A 105 3.21 0.97 16.78
N HIS A 106 4.14 1.51 16.01
CA HIS A 106 5.08 0.74 15.21
C HIS A 106 6.33 0.37 15.99
N VAL A 107 7.10 -0.57 15.49
CA VAL A 107 8.35 -1.02 16.10
C VAL A 107 9.43 0.05 16.12
N ASP A 108 9.34 1.05 15.25
CA ASP A 108 10.23 2.20 15.16
C ASP A 108 9.80 3.38 16.04
N GLY A 109 8.69 3.20 16.80
CA GLY A 109 8.15 4.23 17.70
C GLY A 109 7.18 5.21 17.03
N THR A 110 7.02 5.19 15.71
CA THR A 110 6.01 5.98 15.00
C THR A 110 4.60 5.42 15.21
N ASP A 111 3.57 6.17 14.84
CA ASP A 111 2.15 5.80 15.00
C ASP A 111 1.30 6.27 13.82
N ASP A 112 1.91 6.32 12.65
CA ASP A 112 1.29 6.84 11.42
C ASP A 112 0.14 5.99 10.89
N PHE A 113 0.15 4.69 11.13
CA PHE A 113 -0.92 3.79 10.73
C PHE A 113 -2.05 3.75 11.75
N CYS A 114 -3.25 3.52 11.23
CA CYS A 114 -4.47 3.44 12.02
C CYS A 114 -5.22 2.13 11.78
N GLN A 115 -6.09 1.82 12.74
CA GLN A 115 -7.19 0.89 12.60
C GLN A 115 -8.48 1.65 12.80
N GLU A 116 -9.44 1.44 11.92
CA GLU A 116 -10.76 2.05 11.94
C GLU A 116 -11.82 1.00 12.22
N PHE A 117 -12.77 1.36 13.09
CA PHE A 117 -13.94 0.55 13.42
C PHE A 117 -15.19 1.30 12.98
N PHE A 118 -16.10 0.59 12.31
CA PHE A 118 -17.36 1.11 11.83
C PHE A 118 -18.51 0.41 12.56
N ASP A 119 -19.35 1.20 13.20
CA ASP A 119 -20.54 0.76 13.94
C ASP A 119 -21.74 1.59 13.46
N ASP A 120 -22.57 1.01 12.61
CA ASP A 120 -23.73 1.62 11.96
C ASP A 120 -23.44 2.99 11.31
N VAL A 121 -22.30 3.12 10.62
CA VAL A 121 -21.88 4.37 9.97
C VAL A 121 -22.74 4.65 8.74
N ALA A 122 -23.48 5.76 8.76
CA ALA A 122 -24.31 6.17 7.64
C ALA A 122 -23.48 6.92 6.57
N VAL A 123 -23.50 6.42 5.35
CA VAL A 123 -22.86 7.03 4.18
C VAL A 123 -23.94 7.31 3.12
N PRO A 124 -24.08 8.55 2.64
CA PRO A 124 -25.07 8.89 1.60
C PRO A 124 -24.89 8.02 0.35
N ALA A 125 -25.99 7.62 -0.28
CA ALA A 125 -25.94 6.75 -1.46
C ALA A 125 -25.27 7.43 -2.68
N ASP A 126 -25.33 8.76 -2.75
CA ASP A 126 -24.62 9.57 -3.75
C ASP A 126 -23.10 9.69 -3.49
N HIS A 127 -22.61 9.15 -2.36
CA HIS A 127 -21.19 9.00 -2.06
C HIS A 127 -20.60 7.65 -2.54
N VAL A 128 -21.34 6.84 -3.30
CA VAL A 128 -20.76 5.70 -4.02
C VAL A 128 -19.90 6.24 -5.16
N LEU A 129 -18.66 5.80 -5.25
CA LEU A 129 -17.75 6.14 -6.35
C LEU A 129 -17.85 5.08 -7.44
N GLY A 130 -18.28 5.48 -8.62
CA GLY A 130 -18.65 4.56 -9.70
C GLY A 130 -20.06 4.00 -9.49
N GLN A 131 -20.25 2.71 -9.77
CA GLN A 131 -21.52 2.03 -9.60
C GLN A 131 -21.49 1.09 -8.40
N VAL A 132 -22.65 0.86 -7.79
CA VAL A 132 -22.83 -0.18 -6.77
C VAL A 132 -22.46 -1.53 -7.37
N ASP A 133 -21.75 -2.35 -6.62
CA ASP A 133 -21.25 -3.68 -6.99
C ASP A 133 -20.14 -3.72 -8.07
N ASP A 134 -19.72 -2.56 -8.61
CA ASP A 134 -18.53 -2.43 -9.50
C ASP A 134 -17.27 -1.95 -8.77
N GLY A 135 -17.26 -2.04 -7.45
CA GLY A 135 -16.16 -1.53 -6.62
C GLY A 135 -14.82 -2.19 -6.87
N TRP A 136 -14.77 -3.42 -7.40
CA TRP A 136 -13.51 -4.06 -7.78
C TRP A 136 -12.79 -3.35 -8.93
N ASN A 137 -13.55 -2.88 -9.92
CA ASN A 137 -13.02 -2.08 -11.02
C ASN A 137 -12.43 -0.75 -10.49
N VAL A 138 -13.19 -0.05 -9.66
CA VAL A 138 -12.77 1.21 -9.01
C VAL A 138 -11.53 1.00 -8.14
N ALA A 139 -11.51 -0.03 -7.27
CA ALA A 139 -10.39 -0.36 -6.40
C ALA A 139 -9.14 -0.76 -7.20
N SER A 140 -9.30 -1.50 -8.30
CA SER A 140 -8.19 -1.87 -9.19
C SER A 140 -7.54 -0.64 -9.82
N ARG A 141 -8.33 0.35 -10.18
CA ARG A 141 -7.86 1.63 -10.72
C ARG A 141 -7.20 2.49 -9.66
N LEU A 142 -7.77 2.54 -8.44
CA LEU A 142 -7.17 3.19 -7.29
C LEU A 142 -5.76 2.65 -7.01
N LEU A 143 -5.62 1.32 -6.94
CA LEU A 143 -4.33 0.66 -6.75
C LEU A 143 -3.34 0.89 -7.90
N LEU A 144 -3.82 1.11 -9.13
CA LEU A 144 -2.95 1.51 -10.24
C LEU A 144 -2.40 2.92 -10.02
N HIS A 145 -3.26 3.88 -9.70
CA HIS A 145 -2.84 5.27 -9.39
C HIS A 145 -1.89 5.34 -8.21
N GLU A 146 -2.12 4.53 -7.16
CA GLU A 146 -1.21 4.42 -6.03
C GLU A 146 0.18 3.94 -6.47
N ARG A 147 0.27 2.88 -7.27
CA ARG A 147 1.55 2.36 -7.78
C ARG A 147 2.27 3.39 -8.65
N GLU A 148 1.55 4.11 -9.49
CA GLU A 148 2.11 5.18 -10.32
C GLU A 148 2.64 6.33 -9.45
N ALA A 149 1.91 6.73 -8.42
CA ALA A 149 2.34 7.77 -7.49
C ALA A 149 3.60 7.34 -6.72
N MET A 150 3.61 6.12 -6.16
CA MET A 150 4.77 5.59 -5.42
C MET A 150 6.00 5.38 -6.31
N SER A 151 5.83 5.11 -7.59
CA SER A 151 6.95 4.97 -8.55
C SER A 151 7.42 6.30 -9.14
N GLY A 152 6.75 7.41 -8.84
CA GLY A 152 7.03 8.73 -9.41
C GLY A 152 6.65 8.86 -10.89
N SER A 153 5.81 7.94 -11.41
CA SER A 153 5.32 7.97 -12.80
C SER A 153 3.92 8.55 -12.95
N SER A 154 3.27 8.92 -11.83
CA SER A 154 1.93 9.50 -11.86
C SER A 154 1.91 10.86 -12.56
N PRO A 155 1.00 11.11 -13.52
CA PRO A 155 0.81 12.44 -14.09
C PRO A 155 0.10 13.39 -13.13
N TYR A 156 -0.48 12.88 -12.03
CA TYR A 156 -1.29 13.65 -11.08
C TYR A 156 -0.57 13.95 -9.77
N ALA A 157 0.39 13.13 -9.40
CA ALA A 157 1.18 13.30 -8.19
C ALA A 157 2.59 13.67 -8.60
N MET A 158 2.91 14.95 -8.54
CA MET A 158 4.30 15.37 -8.40
C MET A 158 4.69 15.06 -6.96
N ALA A 159 5.05 13.78 -6.70
CA ALA A 159 5.78 13.50 -5.48
C ALA A 159 6.96 14.47 -5.48
N PRO A 160 7.14 15.30 -4.45
CA PRO A 160 8.41 15.95 -4.29
C PRO A 160 9.40 14.79 -4.31
N ARG A 161 10.33 14.82 -5.25
CA ARG A 161 11.59 14.10 -5.10
C ARG A 161 12.23 14.77 -3.89
N THR A 162 11.73 14.42 -2.71
CA THR A 162 12.36 14.85 -1.48
C THR A 162 13.73 14.22 -1.53
N ALA A 163 14.74 15.06 -1.46
CA ALA A 163 16.10 14.67 -1.24
C ALA A 163 16.21 13.66 -0.06
N ALA A 164 15.24 13.62 0.83
CA ALA A 164 15.02 12.61 1.85
C ALA A 164 15.04 11.16 1.31
N HIS A 165 14.48 10.86 0.12
CA HIS A 165 14.57 9.51 -0.44
C HIS A 165 15.98 9.16 -1.00
N GLU A 166 16.81 10.16 -1.26
CA GLU A 166 18.24 9.94 -1.58
C GLU A 166 19.12 10.09 -0.34
N SER A 167 18.71 10.85 0.68
CA SER A 167 19.46 11.05 1.93
C SER A 167 19.22 9.95 2.98
N ASP A 168 18.10 9.21 2.95
CA ASP A 168 17.83 8.10 3.86
C ASP A 168 18.73 6.87 3.63
N GLN A 169 19.51 6.86 2.56
CA GLN A 169 20.59 5.90 2.38
C GLN A 169 21.89 6.60 2.70
N VAL A 170 22.25 6.66 3.98
CA VAL A 170 23.66 6.90 4.35
C VAL A 170 24.48 5.97 3.44
N SER A 171 25.31 6.55 2.59
CA SER A 171 25.97 5.72 1.58
C SER A 171 26.82 4.67 2.30
N ALA A 172 26.72 3.41 1.88
CA ALA A 172 27.50 2.33 2.48
C ALA A 172 29.01 2.69 2.52
N ALA A 173 29.46 3.53 1.58
CA ALA A 173 30.82 4.03 1.55
C ALA A 173 31.09 5.03 2.68
N ALA A 174 30.15 5.92 3.00
CA ALA A 174 30.29 6.87 4.11
C ALA A 174 30.32 6.12 5.47
N LEU A 175 29.42 5.16 5.67
CA LEU A 175 29.45 4.31 6.87
C LEU A 175 30.77 3.57 7.06
N ALA A 176 31.34 3.06 5.98
CA ALA A 176 32.63 2.38 6.03
C ALA A 176 33.79 3.34 6.31
N GLN A 177 33.72 4.59 5.84
CA GLN A 177 34.74 5.62 6.15
C GLN A 177 34.68 5.99 7.63
N ASP A 178 33.49 6.20 8.18
CA ASP A 178 33.27 6.57 9.59
C ASP A 178 33.70 5.45 10.55
N SER A 179 33.56 4.20 10.15
CA SER A 179 34.04 3.03 10.90
C SER A 179 35.55 2.73 10.77
N GLY A 180 36.27 3.46 9.91
CA GLY A 180 37.68 3.20 9.63
C GLY A 180 37.94 1.88 8.85
N GLY A 181 36.88 1.20 8.39
CA GLY A 181 36.93 -0.15 7.82
C GLY A 181 37.21 -0.24 6.33
N THR A 182 37.60 0.84 5.66
CA THR A 182 37.75 0.87 4.18
C THR A 182 38.83 -0.07 3.60
N THR A 183 39.74 -0.56 4.44
CA THR A 183 40.77 -1.55 4.07
C THR A 183 40.32 -2.98 4.28
N ASP A 184 39.27 -3.23 5.06
CA ASP A 184 38.73 -4.57 5.30
C ASP A 184 38.09 -5.13 4.01
N PRO A 185 38.52 -6.32 3.55
CA PRO A 185 37.96 -6.94 2.35
C PRO A 185 36.44 -7.18 2.43
N ARG A 186 35.92 -7.53 3.61
CA ARG A 186 34.49 -7.76 3.81
C ARG A 186 33.69 -6.46 3.67
N VAL A 187 34.17 -5.38 4.30
CA VAL A 187 33.57 -4.05 4.18
C VAL A 187 33.55 -3.59 2.72
N ARG A 188 34.65 -3.77 1.99
CA ARG A 188 34.76 -3.43 0.56
C ARG A 188 33.75 -4.23 -0.28
N GLN A 189 33.55 -5.52 0.02
CA GLN A 189 32.58 -6.38 -0.65
C GLN A 189 31.16 -5.87 -0.42
N LEU A 190 30.80 -5.50 0.80
CA LEU A 190 29.48 -4.96 1.14
C LEU A 190 29.20 -3.64 0.42
N ILE A 191 30.19 -2.74 0.36
CA ILE A 191 30.07 -1.49 -0.40
C ILE A 191 29.86 -1.78 -1.88
N GLY A 192 30.63 -2.72 -2.43
CA GLY A 192 30.49 -3.16 -3.83
C GLY A 192 29.08 -3.72 -4.11
N GLU A 193 28.59 -4.59 -3.24
CA GLU A 193 27.23 -5.17 -3.33
C GLU A 193 26.15 -4.09 -3.31
N ALA A 194 26.19 -3.17 -2.33
CA ALA A 194 25.23 -2.07 -2.23
C ALA A 194 25.21 -1.23 -3.51
N ARG A 195 26.36 -0.93 -4.06
CA ARG A 195 26.50 -0.14 -5.29
C ARG A 195 25.94 -0.87 -6.52
N VAL A 196 26.19 -2.18 -6.63
CA VAL A 196 25.67 -3.02 -7.71
C VAL A 196 24.15 -3.08 -7.62
N LEU A 197 23.57 -3.37 -6.44
CA LEU A 197 22.13 -3.44 -6.24
C LEU A 197 21.44 -2.15 -6.67
N THR A 198 21.95 -1.01 -6.23
CA THR A 198 21.37 0.31 -6.57
C THR A 198 21.46 0.59 -8.07
N ARG A 199 22.61 0.34 -8.70
CA ARG A 199 22.79 0.56 -10.15
C ARG A 199 21.91 -0.35 -11.00
N VAL A 200 21.83 -1.63 -10.63
CA VAL A 200 20.99 -2.61 -11.33
C VAL A 200 19.53 -2.20 -11.22
N HIS A 201 19.08 -1.81 -10.02
CA HIS A 201 17.71 -1.35 -9.83
C HIS A 201 17.40 -0.10 -10.67
N THR A 202 18.24 0.92 -10.66
CA THR A 202 18.06 2.14 -11.46
C THR A 202 17.99 1.83 -12.96
N ALA A 203 18.87 0.98 -13.46
CA ALA A 203 18.87 0.56 -14.86
C ALA A 203 17.58 -0.23 -15.21
N LEU A 204 17.13 -1.11 -14.30
CA LEU A 204 15.91 -1.89 -14.46
C LEU A 204 14.67 -0.98 -14.55
N VAL A 205 14.54 -0.01 -13.64
CA VAL A 205 13.44 0.97 -13.65
C VAL A 205 13.36 1.68 -14.99
N GLY A 206 14.47 2.25 -15.47
CA GLY A 206 14.52 2.96 -16.75
C GLY A 206 14.18 2.06 -17.95
N ARG A 207 14.67 0.83 -17.94
CA ARG A 207 14.40 -0.15 -19.01
C ARG A 207 12.92 -0.56 -19.06
N ILE A 208 12.33 -0.87 -17.91
CA ILE A 208 10.91 -1.28 -17.83
C ILE A 208 10.00 -0.12 -18.20
N ALA A 209 10.23 1.08 -17.65
CA ALA A 209 9.46 2.27 -18.00
C ALA A 209 9.46 2.56 -19.51
N THR A 210 10.64 2.46 -20.14
CA THR A 210 10.77 2.63 -21.60
C THR A 210 10.03 1.53 -22.36
N SER A 211 10.12 0.27 -21.90
CA SER A 211 9.47 -0.85 -22.57
C SER A 211 7.94 -0.78 -22.48
N ILE A 212 7.38 -0.32 -21.37
CA ILE A 212 5.93 -0.06 -21.23
C ILE A 212 5.51 1.09 -22.15
N ARG A 213 6.21 2.20 -22.14
CA ARG A 213 5.91 3.37 -22.98
C ARG A 213 5.94 3.06 -24.48
N THR A 214 6.83 2.16 -24.89
CA THR A 214 6.95 1.75 -26.31
C THR A 214 6.08 0.54 -26.67
N GLY A 215 5.21 0.08 -25.78
CA GLY A 215 4.30 -1.05 -26.00
C GLY A 215 5.00 -2.44 -26.07
N ARG A 216 6.29 -2.52 -25.73
CA ARG A 216 7.03 -3.80 -25.72
C ARG A 216 6.68 -4.69 -24.53
N LEU A 217 6.23 -4.09 -23.43
CA LEU A 217 5.77 -4.78 -22.24
C LEU A 217 4.41 -4.24 -21.82
N PRO A 218 3.55 -5.09 -21.24
CA PRO A 218 2.27 -4.65 -20.69
C PRO A 218 2.48 -3.76 -19.46
N ALA A 219 1.50 -2.94 -19.10
CA ALA A 219 1.54 -2.09 -17.90
C ALA A 219 1.82 -2.87 -16.61
N ALA A 220 1.38 -4.14 -16.54
CA ALA A 220 1.66 -5.04 -15.42
C ALA A 220 3.17 -5.25 -15.16
N ALA A 221 4.04 -5.01 -16.16
CA ALA A 221 5.49 -5.09 -15.99
C ALA A 221 6.05 -4.04 -15.01
N GLY A 222 5.28 -3.00 -14.64
CA GLY A 222 5.59 -2.10 -13.53
C GLY A 222 5.77 -2.81 -12.18
N SER A 223 5.25 -4.04 -12.06
CA SER A 223 5.48 -4.90 -10.90
C SER A 223 6.93 -5.38 -10.77
N ILE A 224 7.72 -5.44 -11.85
CA ILE A 224 9.12 -5.88 -11.82
C ILE A 224 10.02 -4.91 -11.02
N PRO A 225 10.03 -3.59 -11.31
CA PRO A 225 10.73 -2.63 -10.47
C PRO A 225 10.25 -2.61 -9.02
N ARG A 226 8.95 -2.79 -8.79
CA ARG A 226 8.38 -2.86 -7.44
C ARG A 226 8.96 -4.03 -6.63
N LEU A 227 9.02 -5.23 -7.21
CA LEU A 227 9.65 -6.41 -6.59
C LEU A 227 11.13 -6.17 -6.32
N SER A 228 11.85 -5.66 -7.32
CA SER A 228 13.28 -5.33 -7.21
C SER A 228 13.56 -4.31 -6.09
N ASN A 229 12.73 -3.27 -5.97
CA ASN A 229 12.86 -2.25 -4.93
C ASN A 229 12.72 -2.84 -3.52
N GLY A 230 11.67 -3.64 -3.27
CA GLY A 230 11.46 -4.27 -1.97
C GLY A 230 12.66 -5.14 -1.56
N MET A 231 13.09 -6.04 -2.44
CA MET A 231 14.23 -6.92 -2.18
C MET A 231 15.54 -6.15 -1.97
N MET A 232 15.80 -5.13 -2.79
CA MET A 232 16.99 -4.28 -2.68
C MET A 232 17.00 -3.53 -1.34
N ARG A 233 15.90 -2.90 -0.94
CA ARG A 233 15.84 -2.12 0.31
C ARG A 233 16.08 -2.98 1.54
N VAL A 234 15.51 -4.18 1.60
CA VAL A 234 15.79 -5.15 2.68
C VAL A 234 17.27 -5.44 2.77
N ARG A 235 17.93 -5.69 1.61
CA ARG A 235 19.35 -6.01 1.59
C ARG A 235 20.22 -4.81 1.94
N LEU A 236 19.90 -3.62 1.44
CA LEU A 236 20.65 -2.39 1.75
C LEU A 236 20.58 -2.05 3.23
N ALA A 237 19.39 -2.17 3.87
CA ALA A 237 19.27 -1.96 5.31
C ALA A 237 20.10 -2.97 6.12
N SER A 238 20.18 -4.23 5.67
CA SER A 238 21.03 -5.24 6.30
C SER A 238 22.52 -4.92 6.14
N ILE A 239 22.92 -4.44 4.96
CA ILE A 239 24.32 -4.01 4.71
C ILE A 239 24.66 -2.79 5.59
N ALA A 240 23.76 -1.82 5.68
CA ALA A 240 23.97 -0.63 6.51
C ALA A 240 24.14 -0.99 7.98
N LEU A 241 23.32 -1.90 8.52
CA LEU A 241 23.46 -2.39 9.88
C LEU A 241 24.79 -3.10 10.10
N GLU A 242 25.20 -3.98 9.18
CA GLU A 242 26.47 -4.72 9.26
C GLU A 242 27.68 -3.77 9.24
N LEU A 243 27.63 -2.71 8.42
CA LEU A 243 28.70 -1.70 8.33
C LEU A 243 28.76 -0.77 9.56
N ALA A 244 27.61 -0.44 10.14
CA ALA A 244 27.54 0.40 11.34
C ALA A 244 27.95 -0.34 12.63
N GLY A 245 27.80 -1.67 12.62
CA GLY A 245 28.15 -2.52 13.77
C GLY A 245 27.32 -2.20 15.00
N ASP A 246 27.94 -2.27 16.18
CA ASP A 246 27.28 -2.13 17.47
C ASP A 246 26.54 -0.79 17.65
N ARG A 247 26.99 0.27 16.97
CA ARG A 247 26.37 1.60 17.02
C ARG A 247 24.95 1.64 16.47
N ALA A 248 24.61 0.76 15.53
CA ALA A 248 23.25 0.66 14.99
C ALA A 248 22.36 -0.34 15.74
N VAL A 249 22.90 -1.02 16.76
CA VAL A 249 22.18 -1.99 17.61
C VAL A 249 21.89 -1.42 18.99
N ALA A 250 22.81 -0.59 19.49
CA ALA A 250 22.67 0.07 20.80
C ALA A 250 22.98 1.56 20.62
N TRP A 251 21.98 2.40 20.68
CA TRP A 251 22.07 3.85 20.52
C TRP A 251 21.32 4.60 21.63
N ASN A 252 21.71 5.85 21.86
CA ASN A 252 20.94 6.81 22.64
C ASN A 252 20.07 7.67 21.74
N GLU A 253 19.07 8.37 22.30
CA GLU A 253 18.10 9.20 21.55
C GLU A 253 18.77 10.25 20.62
N ASP A 254 19.95 10.75 21.02
CA ASP A 254 20.68 11.78 20.25
C ASP A 254 21.71 11.19 19.26
N ASP A 255 21.82 9.87 19.14
CA ASP A 255 22.80 9.22 18.25
C ASP A 255 22.23 9.07 16.83
N PRO A 256 22.81 9.75 15.81
CA PRO A 256 22.33 9.66 14.44
C PRO A 256 22.47 8.24 13.84
N THR A 257 23.24 7.34 14.43
CA THR A 257 23.30 5.94 13.99
C THR A 257 22.08 5.13 14.42
N GLY A 258 21.27 5.63 15.34
CA GLY A 258 19.95 5.06 15.70
C GLY A 258 19.02 4.95 14.52
N ASP A 259 19.08 5.90 13.58
CA ASP A 259 18.27 5.87 12.34
C ASP A 259 18.53 4.61 11.50
N LEU A 260 19.74 4.05 11.53
CA LEU A 260 20.09 2.82 10.83
C LEU A 260 19.45 1.59 11.47
N GLY A 261 19.38 1.56 12.81
CA GLY A 261 18.70 0.53 13.57
C GLY A 261 17.18 0.59 13.31
N VAL A 262 16.59 1.76 13.34
CA VAL A 262 15.17 2.01 13.00
C VAL A 262 14.88 1.59 11.56
N ALA A 263 15.72 1.98 10.59
CA ALA A 263 15.59 1.59 9.19
C ALA A 263 15.66 0.06 9.00
N TYR A 264 16.52 -0.62 9.79
CA TYR A 264 16.59 -2.07 9.78
C TYR A 264 15.33 -2.73 10.34
N LEU A 265 14.74 -2.19 11.42
CA LEU A 265 13.47 -2.67 11.97
C LEU A 265 12.33 -2.53 10.96
N GLY A 266 12.25 -1.41 10.26
CA GLY A 266 11.23 -1.11 9.25
C GLY A 266 11.46 -1.73 7.87
N ARG A 267 12.60 -2.44 7.63
CA ARG A 267 13.04 -2.89 6.30
C ARG A 267 12.06 -3.77 5.52
N GLN A 268 11.15 -4.45 6.22
CA GLN A 268 10.15 -5.31 5.55
C GLN A 268 8.96 -4.52 5.00
N GLY A 269 8.70 -3.30 5.47
CA GLY A 269 7.61 -2.46 5.00
C GLY A 269 7.54 -2.36 3.47
N PRO A 270 8.66 -2.07 2.77
CA PRO A 270 8.71 -2.06 1.30
C PRO A 270 8.38 -3.39 0.61
N CYS A 271 8.36 -4.51 1.32
CA CYS A 271 7.96 -5.82 0.78
C CYS A 271 6.47 -6.12 0.97
N ILE A 272 5.75 -5.28 1.72
CA ILE A 272 4.35 -5.49 2.12
C ILE A 272 3.44 -4.43 1.51
N GLY A 273 3.65 -3.16 1.82
CA GLY A 273 2.82 -2.03 1.38
C GLY A 273 2.79 -1.86 -0.14
N GLY A 274 1.65 -1.50 -0.71
CA GLY A 274 1.48 -1.38 -2.17
C GLY A 274 1.49 -2.72 -2.93
N GLY A 275 1.17 -3.82 -2.24
CA GLY A 275 1.19 -5.21 -2.72
C GLY A 275 2.46 -5.95 -2.29
N THR A 276 2.26 -7.11 -1.66
CA THR A 276 3.37 -7.94 -1.17
C THR A 276 4.27 -8.42 -2.30
N THR A 277 5.50 -8.81 -1.95
CA THR A 277 6.42 -9.42 -2.93
C THR A 277 5.84 -10.69 -3.55
N GLU A 278 5.01 -11.45 -2.84
CA GLU A 278 4.30 -12.64 -3.29
C GLU A 278 3.24 -12.29 -4.33
N ILE A 279 2.34 -11.34 -4.02
CA ILE A 279 1.34 -10.83 -4.99
C ILE A 279 2.02 -10.25 -6.22
N THR A 280 3.13 -9.53 -6.02
CA THR A 280 3.89 -8.94 -7.12
C THR A 280 4.48 -10.02 -8.04
N ARG A 281 4.99 -11.14 -7.48
CA ARG A 281 5.44 -12.30 -8.28
C ARG A 281 4.30 -12.94 -9.04
N ASN A 282 3.11 -13.09 -8.43
CA ASN A 282 1.93 -13.62 -9.11
C ASN A 282 1.51 -12.74 -10.29
N ILE A 283 1.49 -11.41 -10.11
CA ILE A 283 1.22 -10.48 -11.20
C ILE A 283 2.23 -10.62 -12.35
N ILE A 284 3.51 -10.74 -12.04
CA ILE A 284 4.57 -10.92 -13.03
C ILE A 284 4.37 -12.25 -13.77
N SER A 285 4.18 -13.35 -13.06
CA SER A 285 4.03 -14.67 -13.66
C SER A 285 2.80 -14.75 -14.57
N GLU A 286 1.65 -14.29 -14.08
CA GLU A 286 0.38 -14.38 -14.80
C GLU A 286 0.25 -13.37 -15.94
N ARG A 287 0.60 -12.09 -15.68
CA ARG A 287 0.28 -10.99 -16.59
C ARG A 287 1.45 -10.53 -17.46
N VAL A 288 2.68 -10.87 -17.10
CA VAL A 288 3.86 -10.52 -17.91
C VAL A 288 4.43 -11.73 -18.62
N LEU A 289 4.53 -12.87 -17.91
CA LEU A 289 5.08 -14.10 -18.46
C LEU A 289 4.00 -15.01 -19.10
N GLY A 290 2.71 -14.72 -18.89
CA GLY A 290 1.61 -15.51 -19.43
C GLY A 290 1.48 -16.91 -18.79
N MET A 291 2.00 -17.10 -17.59
CA MET A 291 1.87 -18.38 -16.88
C MET A 291 0.43 -18.62 -16.41
N PRO A 292 0.00 -19.87 -16.29
CA PRO A 292 -1.32 -20.20 -15.76
C PRO A 292 -1.53 -19.62 -14.37
N ARG A 293 -2.76 -19.18 -14.11
CA ARG A 293 -3.18 -18.80 -12.77
C ARG A 293 -3.31 -20.04 -11.88
N GLU A 294 -3.06 -19.86 -10.59
CA GLU A 294 -3.38 -20.90 -9.63
C GLU A 294 -4.88 -21.24 -9.62
N PRO A 295 -5.24 -22.52 -9.48
CA PRO A 295 -6.63 -22.93 -9.28
C PRO A 295 -7.22 -22.24 -8.03
N ALA A 296 -8.41 -21.68 -8.16
CA ALA A 296 -9.14 -21.09 -7.06
C ALA A 296 -10.56 -21.65 -7.05
N GLU A 297 -10.85 -22.50 -6.06
CA GLU A 297 -12.16 -23.16 -5.92
C GLU A 297 -13.29 -22.20 -5.55
N ASP A 298 -12.96 -21.04 -5.01
CA ASP A 298 -13.88 -20.01 -4.53
C ASP A 298 -14.25 -18.95 -5.59
N ARG A 299 -13.63 -19.00 -6.78
CA ARG A 299 -13.71 -17.93 -7.79
C ARG A 299 -15.14 -17.63 -8.27
N ASN A 300 -15.96 -18.67 -8.42
CA ASN A 300 -17.31 -18.58 -9.00
C ASN A 300 -18.39 -18.93 -7.97
N ARG A 301 -18.07 -18.88 -6.67
CA ARG A 301 -19.03 -19.14 -5.59
C ARG A 301 -19.55 -17.81 -5.04
N PRO A 302 -20.82 -17.75 -4.58
CA PRO A 302 -21.29 -16.63 -3.78
C PRO A 302 -20.35 -16.39 -2.60
N PHE A 303 -20.02 -15.13 -2.34
CA PHE A 303 -19.00 -14.81 -1.31
C PHE A 303 -19.41 -15.30 0.09
N ARG A 304 -20.71 -15.35 0.38
CA ARG A 304 -21.21 -15.93 1.64
C ARG A 304 -20.77 -17.37 1.90
N ASP A 305 -20.50 -18.14 0.84
CA ASP A 305 -20.11 -19.55 0.88
C ASP A 305 -18.59 -19.76 0.87
N VAL A 306 -17.85 -18.66 0.70
CA VAL A 306 -16.39 -18.68 0.72
C VAL A 306 -15.88 -18.69 2.15
N ARG A 307 -14.92 -19.57 2.45
CA ARG A 307 -14.22 -19.57 3.74
C ARG A 307 -13.41 -18.29 3.88
N THR A 308 -13.63 -17.57 4.98
CA THR A 308 -12.88 -16.38 5.33
C THR A 308 -12.10 -16.59 6.61
N ASN A 309 -11.04 -15.83 6.84
CA ASN A 309 -10.27 -15.90 8.09
C ASN A 309 -11.12 -15.52 9.33
N ALA A 310 -12.23 -14.79 9.16
CA ALA A 310 -13.16 -14.47 10.23
C ALA A 310 -13.96 -15.69 10.74
N ALA A 311 -14.05 -16.77 9.95
CA ALA A 311 -14.77 -17.99 10.36
C ALA A 311 -14.10 -18.70 11.54
N VAL A 312 -12.82 -18.42 11.83
CA VAL A 312 -12.07 -18.99 12.95
C VAL A 312 -12.45 -18.34 14.28
N THR A 313 -13.06 -17.16 14.27
CA THR A 313 -13.40 -16.37 15.47
C THR A 313 -14.87 -16.43 15.88
N ARG A 314 -15.72 -17.16 15.17
CA ARG A 314 -17.13 -17.33 15.60
C ARG A 314 -17.16 -18.27 16.80
N PRO A 315 -17.65 -17.84 18.00
CA PRO A 315 -17.95 -18.75 19.06
C PRO A 315 -18.99 -19.76 18.54
N LYS A 316 -18.75 -21.03 18.77
CA LYS A 316 -19.76 -22.06 18.54
C LYS A 316 -20.94 -21.74 19.45
N SER A 317 -22.06 -21.36 18.85
CA SER A 317 -23.36 -21.24 19.56
C SER A 317 -23.77 -22.57 20.13
#